data_4dd06cacc8a22615f1fe8e14c6cd30e6
#
_entry.id   4dd06cacc8a22615f1fe8e14c6cd30e6
#
_cell.length_a   1.000
_cell.length_b   1.000
_cell.length_c   1.000
_cell.angle_alpha   90.00
_cell.angle_beta   90.00
_cell.angle_gamma   90.00
#
_symmetry.space_group_name_H-M   'P 1'
#
loop_
_entity.id
_entity.type
_entity.pdbx_description
1 polymer ?
#
loop_
_entity_poly.entity_id
_entity_poly.type
_entity_poly.pdbx_seq_one_letter_code
_entity_poly.pdbx_strand_id
1 'polypeptide(L)'
;MKHALYKKVKRGFTLIEMLIVVGIIGILVALAVPALSTAMTDARKAKVSAYISQLNTALNRYVIAQETANSQVGITDLKVDEGWNKINKYLVINGGTNPTYEQFQKAVCNGGTVKTLTGGTVQWAEDLATVVGVSGIECQP
;
A
#
# COMPACT_ATOMS: atom_id res chain seq x y z
N MET A 1 34.29 62.58 19.26
CA MET A 1 34.25 61.47 18.33
C MET A 1 32.82 61.19 17.90
N LYS A 2 32.45 61.49 16.66
CA LYS A 2 31.07 61.31 16.14
C LYS A 2 31.00 59.92 15.47
N HIS A 3 30.34 58.94 16.11
CA HIS A 3 30.02 57.65 15.49
C HIS A 3 28.93 57.87 14.43
N ALA A 4 29.30 57.77 13.18
CA ALA A 4 28.35 57.71 12.05
C ALA A 4 27.65 56.35 12.07
N LEU A 5 26.36 56.34 12.44
CA LEU A 5 25.50 55.14 12.34
C LEU A 5 25.20 54.87 10.86
N TYR A 6 25.87 53.89 10.29
CA TYR A 6 25.53 53.36 8.95
C TYR A 6 24.14 52.74 8.99
N LYS A 7 23.16 53.42 8.44
CA LYS A 7 21.80 52.95 8.27
C LYS A 7 21.82 51.86 7.17
N LYS A 8 21.74 50.59 7.56
CA LYS A 8 21.68 49.45 6.65
C LYS A 8 20.39 49.56 5.85
N VAL A 9 20.46 49.92 4.57
CA VAL A 9 19.33 50.00 3.65
C VAL A 9 18.83 48.58 3.41
N LYS A 10 17.65 48.24 3.90
CA LYS A 10 16.98 46.97 3.59
C LYS A 10 16.51 47.04 2.13
N ARG A 11 17.11 46.26 1.26
CA ARG A 11 16.62 46.10 -0.12
C ARG A 11 15.33 45.29 -0.07
N GLY A 12 14.22 45.86 -0.48
CA GLY A 12 12.96 45.17 -0.71
C GLY A 12 12.95 44.52 -2.08
N PHE A 13 12.18 43.45 -2.22
CA PHE A 13 11.96 42.83 -3.52
C PHE A 13 11.18 43.76 -4.46
N THR A 14 11.54 43.75 -5.72
CA THR A 14 10.80 44.50 -6.75
C THR A 14 9.57 43.72 -7.20
N LEU A 15 8.52 44.40 -7.62
CA LEU A 15 7.28 43.78 -8.12
C LEU A 15 7.56 42.87 -9.34
N ILE A 16 8.50 43.30 -10.23
CA ILE A 16 8.88 42.51 -11.40
C ILE A 16 9.59 41.19 -11.02
N GLU A 17 10.41 41.23 -9.98
CA GLU A 17 11.13 40.06 -9.50
C GLU A 17 10.16 38.96 -8.98
N MET A 18 9.11 39.38 -8.24
CA MET A 18 8.04 38.49 -7.83
C MET A 18 7.22 37.96 -9.00
N LEU A 19 6.94 38.78 -10.00
CA LEU A 19 6.17 38.41 -11.18
C LEU A 19 6.90 37.34 -12.01
N ILE A 20 8.20 37.49 -12.19
CA ILE A 20 9.04 36.50 -12.91
C ILE A 20 9.07 35.17 -12.12
N VAL A 21 9.24 35.20 -10.81
CA VAL A 21 9.28 34.02 -9.97
C VAL A 21 7.96 33.24 -10.05
N VAL A 22 6.83 33.91 -9.92
CA VAL A 22 5.50 33.29 -10.04
C VAL A 22 5.28 32.71 -11.43
N GLY A 23 5.73 33.39 -12.48
CA GLY A 23 5.68 32.91 -13.86
C GLY A 23 6.45 31.61 -14.06
N ILE A 24 7.68 31.54 -13.54
CA ILE A 24 8.50 30.32 -13.62
C ILE A 24 7.86 29.17 -12.83
N ILE A 25 7.38 29.42 -11.61
CA ILE A 25 6.70 28.41 -10.79
C ILE A 25 5.45 27.90 -11.52
N GLY A 26 4.67 28.79 -12.15
CA GLY A 26 3.49 28.41 -12.92
C GLY A 26 3.81 27.40 -14.04
N ILE A 27 4.87 27.63 -14.79
CA ILE A 27 5.32 26.73 -15.87
C ILE A 27 5.77 25.37 -15.28
N LEU A 28 6.55 25.38 -14.20
CA LEU A 28 7.02 24.16 -13.56
C LEU A 28 5.88 23.31 -13.02
N VAL A 29 4.89 23.91 -12.37
CA VAL A 29 3.70 23.24 -11.84
C VAL A 29 2.87 22.61 -12.97
N ALA A 30 2.68 23.33 -14.09
CA ALA A 30 1.93 22.85 -15.23
C ALA A 30 2.52 21.53 -15.82
N LEU A 31 3.83 21.37 -15.78
CA LEU A 31 4.51 20.17 -16.24
C LEU A 31 4.54 19.06 -15.16
N ALA A 32 4.61 19.42 -13.89
CA ALA A 32 4.74 18.47 -12.79
C ALA A 32 3.43 17.73 -12.45
N VAL A 33 2.28 18.40 -12.56
CA VAL A 33 0.97 17.84 -12.16
C VAL A 33 0.61 16.55 -12.91
N PRO A 34 0.68 16.46 -14.25
CA PRO A 34 0.36 15.22 -14.96
C PRO A 34 1.32 14.06 -14.62
N ALA A 35 2.61 14.35 -14.46
CA ALA A 35 3.60 13.34 -14.09
C ALA A 35 3.34 12.78 -12.67
N LEU A 36 2.94 13.62 -11.72
CA LEU A 36 2.62 13.21 -10.35
C LEU A 36 1.39 12.30 -10.31
N SER A 37 0.35 12.61 -11.10
CA SER A 37 -0.87 11.78 -11.18
C SER A 37 -0.56 10.35 -11.63
N THR A 38 0.28 10.21 -12.65
CA THR A 38 0.70 8.88 -13.16
C THR A 38 1.51 8.14 -12.10
N ALA A 39 2.50 8.80 -11.48
CA ALA A 39 3.33 8.21 -10.44
C ALA A 39 2.51 7.71 -9.23
N MET A 40 1.48 8.47 -8.82
CA MET A 40 0.58 8.04 -7.74
C MET A 40 -0.24 6.80 -8.11
N THR A 41 -0.68 6.69 -9.35
CA THR A 41 -1.41 5.51 -9.83
C THR A 41 -0.51 4.27 -9.84
N ASP A 42 0.72 4.41 -10.32
CA ASP A 42 1.68 3.31 -10.36
C ASP A 42 2.12 2.88 -8.96
N ALA A 43 2.29 3.82 -8.05
CA ALA A 43 2.56 3.52 -6.64
C ALA A 43 1.42 2.72 -5.97
N ARG A 44 0.16 3.04 -6.30
CA ARG A 44 -1.00 2.27 -5.81
C ARG A 44 -1.01 0.84 -6.36
N LYS A 45 -0.75 0.66 -7.66
CA LYS A 45 -0.65 -0.67 -8.29
C LYS A 45 0.48 -1.50 -7.67
N ALA A 46 1.66 -0.90 -7.49
CA ALA A 46 2.79 -1.55 -6.86
C ALA A 46 2.48 -1.98 -5.41
N LYS A 47 1.78 -1.15 -4.66
CA LYS A 47 1.33 -1.46 -3.30
C LYS A 47 0.38 -2.68 -3.28
N VAL A 48 -0.64 -2.69 -4.14
CA VAL A 48 -1.57 -3.83 -4.25
C VAL A 48 -0.82 -5.11 -4.62
N SER A 49 0.10 -5.06 -5.59
CA SER A 49 0.93 -6.18 -5.99
C SER A 49 1.78 -6.73 -4.83
N ALA A 50 2.36 -5.85 -4.02
CA ALA A 50 3.11 -6.25 -2.83
C ALA A 50 2.24 -6.99 -1.81
N TYR A 51 1.00 -6.56 -1.56
CA TYR A 51 0.08 -7.26 -0.67
C TYR A 51 -0.40 -8.60 -1.24
N ILE A 52 -0.61 -8.71 -2.55
CA ILE A 52 -0.89 -9.98 -3.22
C ILE A 52 0.26 -10.97 -2.98
N SER A 53 1.50 -10.53 -3.14
CA SER A 53 2.68 -11.36 -2.89
C SER A 53 2.77 -11.82 -1.41
N GLN A 54 2.47 -10.92 -0.46
CA GLN A 54 2.44 -11.27 0.96
C GLN A 54 1.36 -12.30 1.28
N LEU A 55 0.15 -12.15 0.72
CA LEU A 55 -0.93 -13.12 0.90
C LEU A 55 -0.57 -14.49 0.34
N ASN A 56 0.03 -14.54 -0.85
CA ASN A 56 0.49 -15.79 -1.45
C ASN A 56 1.59 -16.46 -0.60
N THR A 57 2.50 -15.67 -0.05
CA THR A 57 3.50 -16.19 0.90
C THR A 57 2.85 -16.74 2.17
N ALA A 58 1.85 -16.07 2.70
CA ALA A 58 1.13 -16.53 3.89
C ALA A 58 0.35 -17.82 3.64
N LEU A 59 -0.30 -17.95 2.48
CA LEU A 59 -0.97 -19.17 2.05
C LEU A 59 0.00 -20.34 1.95
N ASN A 60 1.14 -20.14 1.29
CA ASN A 60 2.17 -21.17 1.17
C ASN A 60 2.72 -21.61 2.54
N ARG A 61 2.97 -20.65 3.45
CA ARG A 61 3.41 -20.95 4.82
C ARG A 61 2.33 -21.72 5.59
N TYR A 62 1.07 -21.40 5.40
CA TYR A 62 -0.03 -22.13 5.99
C TYR A 62 -0.04 -23.59 5.52
N VAL A 63 0.08 -23.83 4.21
CA VAL A 63 0.13 -25.19 3.64
C VAL A 63 1.28 -25.99 4.25
N ILE A 64 2.50 -25.47 4.24
CA ILE A 64 3.68 -26.13 4.80
C ILE A 64 3.49 -26.45 6.28
N ALA A 65 2.91 -25.52 7.04
CA ALA A 65 2.65 -25.74 8.47
C ALA A 65 1.61 -26.84 8.72
N GLN A 66 0.62 -26.99 7.85
CA GLN A 66 -0.38 -28.04 7.96
C GLN A 66 0.17 -29.42 7.56
N GLU A 67 0.97 -29.48 6.50
CA GLU A 67 1.68 -30.69 6.12
C GLU A 67 2.59 -31.20 7.24
N THR A 68 3.35 -30.31 7.86
CA THR A 68 4.23 -30.64 8.98
C THR A 68 3.45 -31.12 10.20
N ALA A 69 2.27 -30.59 10.44
CA ALA A 69 1.39 -30.98 11.55
C ALA A 69 0.52 -32.23 11.24
N ASN A 70 0.64 -32.80 10.05
CA ASN A 70 -0.24 -33.86 9.55
C ASN A 70 -1.74 -33.52 9.68
N SER A 71 -2.07 -32.25 9.49
CA SER A 71 -3.42 -31.69 9.63
C SER A 71 -3.85 -31.07 8.32
N GLN A 72 -4.97 -31.56 7.77
CA GLN A 72 -5.47 -31.13 6.46
C GLN A 72 -6.71 -30.26 6.63
N VAL A 73 -6.53 -28.96 6.83
CA VAL A 73 -7.62 -27.99 6.98
C VAL A 73 -7.55 -26.94 5.88
N GLY A 74 -8.48 -27.00 4.94
CA GLY A 74 -8.56 -26.06 3.83
C GLY A 74 -9.01 -24.64 4.22
N ILE A 75 -8.77 -23.69 3.32
CA ILE A 75 -9.33 -22.34 3.34
C ILE A 75 -10.16 -22.19 2.07
N THR A 76 -11.45 -21.91 2.22
CA THR A 76 -12.36 -21.70 1.07
C THR A 76 -12.52 -20.24 0.68
N ASP A 77 -12.42 -19.33 1.62
CA ASP A 77 -12.50 -17.89 1.39
C ASP A 77 -11.65 -17.11 2.40
N LEU A 78 -10.80 -16.21 1.91
CA LEU A 78 -9.98 -15.33 2.75
C LEU A 78 -10.75 -14.15 3.34
N LYS A 79 -11.92 -13.82 2.80
CA LYS A 79 -12.75 -12.71 3.31
C LYS A 79 -13.52 -13.10 4.57
N VAL A 80 -13.70 -14.38 4.81
CA VAL A 80 -14.39 -14.89 6.01
C VAL A 80 -13.38 -14.97 7.15
N ASP A 81 -13.81 -14.55 8.33
CA ASP A 81 -12.96 -14.52 9.54
C ASP A 81 -12.26 -15.87 9.80
N GLU A 82 -12.92 -16.98 9.51
CA GLU A 82 -12.35 -18.30 9.65
C GLU A 82 -11.13 -18.51 8.72
N GLY A 83 -11.26 -18.13 7.44
CA GLY A 83 -10.17 -18.23 6.47
C GLY A 83 -9.02 -17.25 6.78
N TRP A 84 -9.36 -16.02 7.13
CA TRP A 84 -8.40 -14.99 7.49
C TRP A 84 -7.57 -15.38 8.73
N ASN A 85 -8.21 -15.88 9.77
CA ASN A 85 -7.55 -16.29 11.02
C ASN A 85 -6.55 -17.44 10.84
N LYS A 86 -6.67 -18.23 9.77
CA LYS A 86 -5.71 -19.30 9.43
C LYS A 86 -4.40 -18.73 8.90
N ILE A 87 -4.42 -17.61 8.17
CA ILE A 87 -3.25 -17.05 7.52
C ILE A 87 -2.68 -15.78 8.19
N ASN A 88 -3.48 -15.08 9.00
CA ASN A 88 -3.07 -13.78 9.57
C ASN A 88 -1.80 -13.85 10.40
N LYS A 89 -1.54 -14.98 11.07
CA LYS A 89 -0.31 -15.24 11.84
C LYS A 89 0.97 -15.24 11.00
N TYR A 90 0.83 -15.42 9.69
CA TYR A 90 1.96 -15.37 8.74
C TYR A 90 2.07 -14.02 8.03
N LEU A 91 1.20 -13.06 8.35
CA LEU A 91 1.18 -11.71 7.77
C LEU A 91 1.78 -10.68 8.72
N VAL A 92 2.49 -9.72 8.11
CA VAL A 92 3.00 -8.54 8.81
C VAL A 92 2.54 -7.32 8.02
N ILE A 93 1.72 -6.47 8.65
CA ILE A 93 1.18 -5.27 8.01
C ILE A 93 1.55 -4.06 8.87
N ASN A 94 2.21 -3.07 8.27
CA ASN A 94 2.68 -1.86 8.95
C ASN A 94 3.49 -2.15 10.24
N GLY A 95 4.28 -3.24 10.23
CA GLY A 95 5.08 -3.68 11.39
C GLY A 95 4.30 -4.44 12.46
N GLY A 96 2.98 -4.58 12.34
CA GLY A 96 2.15 -5.38 13.23
C GLY A 96 1.98 -6.83 12.73
N THR A 97 2.06 -7.78 13.66
CA THR A 97 1.80 -9.20 13.42
C THR A 97 0.33 -9.54 13.67
N ASN A 98 -0.18 -10.61 13.05
CA ASN A 98 -1.57 -11.05 13.17
C ASN A 98 -2.62 -9.97 12.85
N PRO A 99 -2.54 -9.31 11.70
CA PRO A 99 -3.48 -8.25 11.36
C PRO A 99 -4.91 -8.79 11.21
N THR A 100 -5.89 -8.02 11.66
CA THR A 100 -7.29 -8.31 11.34
C THR A 100 -7.56 -8.06 9.86
N TYR A 101 -8.63 -8.66 9.31
CA TYR A 101 -9.03 -8.40 7.93
C TYR A 101 -9.33 -6.91 7.67
N GLU A 102 -9.93 -6.23 8.65
CA GLU A 102 -10.18 -4.79 8.59
C GLU A 102 -8.88 -3.96 8.51
N GLN A 103 -7.86 -4.32 9.31
CA GLN A 103 -6.54 -3.67 9.26
C GLN A 103 -5.87 -3.87 7.89
N PHE A 104 -5.99 -5.08 7.32
CA PHE A 104 -5.52 -5.37 5.98
C PHE A 104 -6.25 -4.51 4.93
N GLN A 105 -7.59 -4.45 4.97
CA GLN A 105 -8.37 -3.62 4.05
C GLN A 105 -7.95 -2.16 4.09
N LYS A 106 -7.84 -1.57 5.27
CA LYS A 106 -7.39 -0.18 5.45
C LYS A 106 -5.98 0.05 4.91
N ALA A 107 -5.09 -0.93 5.10
CA ALA A 107 -3.71 -0.84 4.62
C ALA A 107 -3.64 -0.90 3.09
N VAL A 108 -4.33 -1.84 2.45
CA VAL A 108 -4.32 -2.03 0.99
C VAL A 108 -5.05 -0.91 0.28
N CYS A 109 -6.23 -0.55 0.78
CA CYS A 109 -7.17 0.37 0.12
C CYS A 109 -7.12 1.82 0.66
N ASN A 110 -6.06 2.20 1.38
CA ASN A 110 -5.88 3.56 1.92
C ASN A 110 -7.09 4.08 2.72
N GLY A 111 -7.68 3.22 3.56
CA GLY A 111 -8.84 3.54 4.37
C GLY A 111 -10.20 3.12 3.78
N GLY A 112 -10.22 2.72 2.49
CA GLY A 112 -11.37 2.09 1.86
C GLY A 112 -11.52 0.61 2.21
N THR A 113 -12.44 -0.07 1.54
CA THR A 113 -12.69 -1.51 1.71
C THR A 113 -12.26 -2.31 0.49
N VAL A 114 -11.98 -3.59 0.69
CA VAL A 114 -11.73 -4.53 -0.41
C VAL A 114 -13.07 -4.95 -1.00
N LYS A 115 -13.34 -4.53 -2.23
CA LYS A 115 -14.51 -4.92 -3.00
C LYS A 115 -14.40 -6.38 -3.45
N THR A 116 -13.28 -6.69 -4.10
CA THR A 116 -13.03 -8.02 -4.67
C THR A 116 -11.64 -8.50 -4.28
N LEU A 117 -11.58 -9.74 -3.79
CA LEU A 117 -10.36 -10.50 -3.58
C LEU A 117 -10.48 -11.77 -4.43
N THR A 118 -9.65 -11.86 -5.48
CA THR A 118 -9.71 -12.97 -6.43
C THR A 118 -8.69 -14.03 -6.04
N GLY A 119 -9.17 -15.24 -5.77
CA GLY A 119 -8.35 -16.38 -5.33
C GLY A 119 -8.17 -16.44 -3.80
N GLY A 120 -7.16 -17.18 -3.38
CA GLY A 120 -6.83 -17.33 -1.96
C GLY A 120 -7.49 -18.52 -1.27
N THR A 121 -7.74 -19.60 -2.01
CA THR A 121 -8.27 -20.84 -1.46
C THR A 121 -7.18 -21.91 -1.32
N VAL A 122 -7.30 -22.74 -0.28
CA VAL A 122 -6.50 -23.95 -0.09
C VAL A 122 -7.47 -25.07 0.18
N GLN A 123 -7.44 -26.11 -0.62
CA GLN A 123 -8.24 -27.31 -0.46
C GLN A 123 -7.35 -28.54 -0.45
N TRP A 124 -7.67 -29.51 0.38
CA TRP A 124 -6.99 -30.79 0.43
C TRP A 124 -7.88 -31.85 -0.23
N ALA A 125 -7.34 -32.50 -1.24
CA ALA A 125 -7.97 -33.68 -1.85
C ALA A 125 -7.01 -34.83 -1.75
N GLU A 126 -7.39 -35.85 -0.99
CA GLU A 126 -6.56 -37.00 -0.68
C GLU A 126 -5.21 -36.61 -0.08
N ASP A 127 -4.11 -36.75 -0.80
CA ASP A 127 -2.77 -36.43 -0.31
C ASP A 127 -2.18 -35.14 -0.90
N LEU A 128 -2.95 -34.39 -1.68
CA LEU A 128 -2.45 -33.22 -2.36
C LEU A 128 -3.23 -31.94 -2.01
N ALA A 129 -2.51 -30.88 -1.61
CA ALA A 129 -3.10 -29.57 -1.42
C ALA A 129 -3.27 -28.84 -2.76
N THR A 130 -4.48 -28.40 -3.08
CA THR A 130 -4.74 -27.46 -4.16
C THR A 130 -4.72 -26.05 -3.62
N VAL A 131 -3.72 -25.26 -4.02
CA VAL A 131 -3.58 -23.87 -3.62
C VAL A 131 -3.94 -22.97 -4.80
N VAL A 132 -4.98 -22.17 -4.64
CA VAL A 132 -5.30 -21.10 -5.57
C VAL A 132 -4.79 -19.80 -4.94
N GLY A 133 -3.69 -19.28 -5.48
CA GLY A 133 -3.10 -18.04 -4.99
C GLY A 133 -4.00 -16.81 -5.25
N VAL A 134 -3.77 -15.75 -4.49
CA VAL A 134 -4.42 -14.46 -4.73
C VAL A 134 -3.85 -13.86 -6.01
N SER A 135 -4.73 -13.53 -6.96
CA SER A 135 -4.36 -12.95 -8.26
C SER A 135 -4.80 -11.50 -8.43
N GLY A 136 -5.74 -11.02 -7.63
CA GLY A 136 -6.23 -9.66 -7.73
C GLY A 136 -6.90 -9.13 -6.47
N ILE A 137 -6.78 -7.84 -6.26
CA ILE A 137 -7.48 -7.08 -5.20
C ILE A 137 -8.05 -5.82 -5.85
N GLU A 138 -9.36 -5.64 -5.71
CA GLU A 138 -10.04 -4.40 -6.09
C GLU A 138 -10.48 -3.66 -4.83
N CYS A 139 -10.21 -2.36 -4.78
CA CYS A 139 -10.60 -1.48 -3.69
C CYS A 139 -11.84 -0.66 -4.06
N GLN A 140 -12.69 -0.44 -3.05
CA GLN A 140 -13.80 0.51 -3.09
C GLN A 140 -13.48 1.64 -2.10
N PRO A 141 -13.74 2.90 -2.50
CA PRO A 141 -13.52 4.06 -1.61
C PRO A 141 -14.42 4.04 -0.37
#